data_92e2554c5528f631cd27d2f949a0dea9
#
_entry.id   92e2554c5528f631cd27d2f949a0dea9
#
_cell.length_a   1.000
_cell.length_b   1.000
_cell.length_c   1.000
_cell.angle_alpha   90.00
_cell.angle_beta   90.00
_cell.angle_gamma   90.00
#
_symmetry.space_group_name_H-M   'P 1'
#
loop_
_entity.id
_entity.type
_entity.pdbx_description
1 polymer ?
#
loop_
_entity_poly.entity_id
_entity_poly.type
_entity_poly.pdbx_seq_one_letter_code
_entity_poly.pdbx_strand_id
1 'polypeptide(L)'
;MSKTYVTYLAEIIGTFALSFVVLMTATAGDSSVLVVPVVAGLTLGIFVYTIGPISGCHINPAVTLGLWAVGKISARNAFGYIMAQIFGAAVAIMVANGLGVTNPSAMPLSFNGTHFVAEALGAFFFAFGIAAVVFGKVKEQMSGVVVGSSLLLGILIAVFSGSTGILNPAVAFALNSITVAYLFAPIVGAAMGFQAYRFLSK
;
A
#
# COMPACT_ATOMS: atom_id res chain seq x y z
N MET A 1 15.21 -4.21 -23.27
CA MET A 1 13.83 -3.92 -22.79
C MET A 1 13.72 -2.43 -22.55
N SER A 2 12.60 -1.78 -22.91
CA SER A 2 12.45 -0.35 -22.58
C SER A 2 12.36 -0.17 -21.05
N LYS A 3 12.89 0.95 -20.53
CA LYS A 3 12.86 1.26 -19.10
C LYS A 3 11.46 1.12 -18.49
N THR A 4 10.42 1.41 -19.27
CA THR A 4 9.01 1.36 -18.86
C THR A 4 8.54 -0.06 -18.47
N TYR A 5 8.93 -1.09 -19.22
CA TYR A 5 8.53 -2.48 -18.87
C TYR A 5 9.19 -2.97 -17.59
N VAL A 6 10.43 -2.56 -17.36
CA VAL A 6 11.16 -2.94 -16.14
C VAL A 6 10.50 -2.32 -14.90
N THR A 7 10.04 -1.06 -14.98
CA THR A 7 9.34 -0.42 -13.86
C THR A 7 8.00 -1.09 -13.55
N TYR A 8 7.23 -1.48 -14.58
CA TYR A 8 5.95 -2.20 -14.35
C TYR A 8 6.20 -3.59 -13.77
N LEU A 9 7.22 -4.32 -14.24
CA LEU A 9 7.57 -5.62 -13.68
C LEU A 9 7.98 -5.51 -12.20
N ALA A 10 8.73 -4.48 -11.83
CA ALA A 10 9.09 -4.20 -10.45
C ALA A 10 7.84 -3.97 -9.57
N GLU A 11 6.87 -3.19 -10.06
CA GLU A 11 5.60 -2.97 -9.35
C GLU A 11 4.76 -4.25 -9.22
N ILE A 12 4.74 -5.12 -10.25
CA ILE A 12 4.10 -6.45 -10.19
C ILE A 12 4.72 -7.28 -9.08
N ILE A 13 6.06 -7.42 -9.07
CA ILE A 13 6.78 -8.25 -8.09
C ILE A 13 6.58 -7.70 -6.68
N GLY A 14 6.73 -6.40 -6.49
CA GLY A 14 6.57 -5.78 -5.17
C GLY A 14 5.14 -5.88 -4.63
N THR A 15 4.14 -5.66 -5.49
CA THR A 15 2.73 -5.79 -5.07
C THR A 15 2.33 -7.24 -4.85
N PHE A 16 2.84 -8.17 -5.68
CA PHE A 16 2.71 -9.59 -5.41
C PHE A 16 3.22 -9.94 -4.02
N ALA A 17 4.46 -9.57 -3.70
CA ALA A 17 5.07 -9.90 -2.42
C ALA A 17 4.30 -9.31 -1.24
N LEU A 18 3.92 -8.03 -1.31
CA LEU A 18 3.16 -7.39 -0.24
C LEU A 18 1.78 -8.02 -0.06
N SER A 19 1.04 -8.22 -1.15
CA SER A 19 -0.29 -8.82 -1.12
C SER A 19 -0.26 -10.27 -0.63
N PHE A 20 0.72 -11.06 -1.09
CA PHE A 20 0.89 -12.44 -0.71
C PHE A 20 1.18 -12.59 0.79
N VAL A 21 2.14 -11.83 1.29
CA VAL A 21 2.52 -11.86 2.71
C VAL A 21 1.35 -11.43 3.60
N VAL A 22 0.65 -10.35 3.23
CA VAL A 22 -0.53 -9.89 4.00
C VAL A 22 -1.65 -10.94 3.96
N LEU A 23 -1.93 -11.53 2.79
CA LEU A 23 -2.94 -12.59 2.66
C LEU A 23 -2.58 -13.81 3.53
N MET A 24 -1.34 -14.29 3.46
CA MET A 24 -0.88 -15.43 4.24
C MET A 24 -0.95 -15.17 5.76
N THR A 25 -0.52 -13.98 6.20
CA THR A 25 -0.54 -13.64 7.63
C THR A 25 -1.95 -13.38 8.15
N ALA A 26 -2.81 -12.72 7.37
CA ALA A 26 -4.19 -12.46 7.76
C ALA A 26 -5.05 -13.74 7.88
N THR A 27 -4.66 -14.80 7.16
CA THR A 27 -5.36 -16.11 7.17
C THR A 27 -4.73 -17.14 8.10
N ALA A 28 -3.55 -16.87 8.66
CA ALA A 28 -2.82 -17.82 9.53
C ALA A 28 -3.46 -18.06 10.90
N GLY A 29 -4.54 -17.36 11.25
CA GLY A 29 -5.24 -17.54 12.53
C GLY A 29 -4.53 -16.93 13.74
N ASP A 30 -3.45 -16.21 13.55
CA ASP A 30 -2.80 -15.47 14.64
C ASP A 30 -3.66 -14.26 15.03
N SER A 31 -4.06 -14.20 16.28
CA SER A 31 -4.88 -13.13 16.84
C SER A 31 -4.07 -11.88 17.21
N SER A 32 -2.75 -11.90 17.07
CA SER A 32 -1.92 -10.73 17.39
C SER A 32 -2.13 -9.60 16.38
N VAL A 33 -2.59 -8.47 16.88
CA VAL A 33 -2.82 -7.24 16.12
C VAL A 33 -1.56 -6.69 15.45
N LEU A 34 -0.38 -7.12 15.90
CA LEU A 34 0.91 -6.62 15.42
C LEU A 34 1.48 -7.41 14.24
N VAL A 35 1.05 -8.66 14.00
CA VAL A 35 1.68 -9.52 12.97
C VAL A 35 1.56 -8.90 11.59
N VAL A 36 0.36 -8.59 11.14
CA VAL A 36 0.14 -8.01 9.80
C VAL A 36 0.84 -6.66 9.63
N PRO A 37 0.72 -5.69 10.55
CA PRO A 37 1.43 -4.41 10.45
C PRO A 37 2.95 -4.55 10.34
N VAL A 38 3.55 -5.41 11.18
CA VAL A 38 5.01 -5.63 11.19
C VAL A 38 5.47 -6.26 9.88
N VAL A 39 4.81 -7.33 9.45
CA VAL A 39 5.23 -8.06 8.24
C VAL A 39 5.01 -7.20 6.98
N ALA A 40 3.90 -6.47 6.91
CA ALA A 40 3.64 -5.54 5.80
C ALA A 40 4.69 -4.40 5.76
N GLY A 41 4.99 -3.79 6.92
CA GLY A 41 5.99 -2.73 7.02
C GLY A 41 7.39 -3.20 6.66
N LEU A 42 7.82 -4.37 7.15
CA LEU A 42 9.11 -4.96 6.80
C LEU A 42 9.18 -5.28 5.30
N THR A 43 8.15 -5.89 4.74
CA THR A 43 8.09 -6.20 3.30
C THR A 43 8.24 -4.93 2.48
N LEU A 44 7.44 -3.89 2.74
CA LEU A 44 7.56 -2.63 2.03
C LEU A 44 8.95 -2.02 2.19
N GLY A 45 9.49 -1.98 3.40
CA GLY A 45 10.82 -1.41 3.67
C GLY A 45 11.93 -2.10 2.85
N ILE A 46 11.92 -3.44 2.77
CA ILE A 46 12.84 -4.22 1.94
C ILE A 46 12.65 -3.86 0.46
N PHE A 47 11.42 -3.79 -0.02
CA PHE A 47 11.14 -3.48 -1.43
C PHE A 47 11.50 -2.03 -1.80
N VAL A 48 11.41 -1.08 -0.87
CA VAL A 48 11.91 0.29 -1.10
C VAL A 48 13.42 0.27 -1.40
N TYR A 49 14.21 -0.53 -0.69
CA TYR A 49 15.64 -0.65 -0.97
C TYR A 49 15.97 -1.42 -2.24
N THR A 50 15.14 -2.41 -2.63
CA THR A 50 15.45 -3.31 -3.76
C THR A 50 14.91 -2.80 -5.09
N ILE A 51 13.64 -2.40 -5.14
CA ILE A 51 13.00 -1.92 -6.38
C ILE A 51 12.73 -0.40 -6.38
N GLY A 52 12.95 0.30 -5.28
CA GLY A 52 12.82 1.76 -5.22
C GLY A 52 13.66 2.46 -6.31
N PRO A 53 14.94 2.12 -6.51
CA PRO A 53 15.75 2.67 -7.59
C PRO A 53 15.24 2.35 -9.01
N ILE A 54 14.35 1.36 -9.16
CA ILE A 54 13.83 0.90 -10.45
C ILE A 54 12.49 1.57 -10.77
N SER A 55 11.53 1.50 -9.85
CA SER A 55 10.14 1.97 -10.06
C SER A 55 9.70 3.09 -9.12
N GLY A 56 10.44 3.33 -8.06
CA GLY A 56 10.00 4.15 -6.93
C GLY A 56 9.25 3.34 -5.86
N CYS A 57 9.02 2.05 -6.11
CA CYS A 57 8.36 1.12 -5.17
C CYS A 57 7.03 1.66 -4.63
N HIS A 58 6.10 1.98 -5.52
CA HIS A 58 4.77 2.44 -5.10
C HIS A 58 3.96 1.28 -4.50
N ILE A 59 3.90 0.15 -5.20
CA ILE A 59 3.20 -1.12 -4.88
C ILE A 59 1.84 -0.96 -4.18
N ASN A 60 1.18 0.18 -4.46
CA ASN A 60 -0.07 0.60 -3.85
C ASN A 60 -0.77 1.63 -4.75
N PRO A 61 -2.00 1.40 -5.23
CA PRO A 61 -2.75 2.37 -6.02
C PRO A 61 -3.00 3.70 -5.31
N ALA A 62 -3.22 3.71 -4.00
CA ALA A 62 -3.43 4.94 -3.24
C ALA A 62 -2.16 5.80 -3.18
N VAL A 63 -0.99 5.18 -2.98
CA VAL A 63 0.32 5.85 -3.05
C VAL A 63 0.56 6.40 -4.45
N THR A 64 0.28 5.60 -5.48
CA THR A 64 0.46 6.01 -6.89
C THR A 64 -0.38 7.23 -7.23
N LEU A 65 -1.66 7.24 -6.83
CA LEU A 65 -2.57 8.38 -7.05
C LEU A 65 -2.18 9.60 -6.20
N GLY A 66 -1.73 9.38 -4.95
CA GLY A 66 -1.21 10.45 -4.10
C GLY A 66 0.03 11.13 -4.71
N LEU A 67 0.96 10.36 -5.25
CA LEU A 67 2.15 10.87 -5.94
C LEU A 67 1.80 11.58 -7.26
N TRP A 68 0.79 11.10 -7.98
CA TRP A 68 0.26 11.79 -9.13
C TRP A 68 -0.36 13.15 -8.74
N ALA A 69 -1.13 13.21 -7.67
CA ALA A 69 -1.73 14.44 -7.16
C ALA A 69 -0.71 15.53 -6.78
N VAL A 70 0.52 15.14 -6.42
CA VAL A 70 1.62 16.09 -6.14
C VAL A 70 2.59 16.25 -7.31
N GLY A 71 2.31 15.68 -8.48
CA GLY A 71 3.09 15.84 -9.71
C GLY A 71 4.38 15.03 -9.78
N LYS A 72 4.52 13.98 -8.97
CA LYS A 72 5.72 13.12 -8.95
C LYS A 72 5.70 11.97 -9.95
N ILE A 73 4.54 11.66 -10.52
CA ILE A 73 4.35 10.68 -11.61
C ILE A 73 3.35 11.23 -12.62
N SER A 74 3.52 10.91 -13.91
CA SER A 74 2.56 11.27 -14.95
C SER A 74 1.30 10.40 -14.88
N ALA A 75 0.15 10.92 -15.34
CA ALA A 75 -1.11 10.16 -15.37
C ALA A 75 -0.98 8.83 -16.15
N ARG A 76 -0.25 8.83 -17.27
CA ARG A 76 0.00 7.63 -18.08
C ARG A 76 0.75 6.55 -17.27
N ASN A 77 1.82 6.93 -16.57
CA ASN A 77 2.58 6.01 -15.78
C ASN A 77 1.81 5.57 -14.52
N ALA A 78 1.04 6.47 -13.90
CA ALA A 78 0.18 6.12 -12.77
C ALA A 78 -0.84 5.05 -13.14
N PHE A 79 -1.49 5.17 -14.30
CA PHE A 79 -2.40 4.14 -14.80
C PHE A 79 -1.68 2.79 -15.02
N GLY A 80 -0.51 2.80 -15.67
CA GLY A 80 0.28 1.58 -15.89
C GLY A 80 0.73 0.93 -14.58
N TYR A 81 1.11 1.73 -13.57
CA TYR A 81 1.46 1.23 -12.24
C TYR A 81 0.27 0.56 -11.55
N ILE A 82 -0.91 1.19 -11.56
CA ILE A 82 -2.12 0.63 -10.95
C ILE A 82 -2.48 -0.71 -11.60
N MET A 83 -2.42 -0.81 -12.94
CA MET A 83 -2.66 -2.07 -13.64
C MET A 83 -1.63 -3.15 -13.25
N ALA A 84 -0.35 -2.79 -13.16
CA ALA A 84 0.71 -3.69 -12.71
C ALA A 84 0.49 -4.17 -11.26
N GLN A 85 0.08 -3.26 -10.38
CA GLN A 85 -0.21 -3.53 -8.98
C GLN A 85 -1.40 -4.49 -8.80
N ILE A 86 -2.50 -4.26 -9.51
CA ILE A 86 -3.66 -5.18 -9.49
C ILE A 86 -3.27 -6.56 -10.04
N PHE A 87 -2.48 -6.60 -11.12
CA PHE A 87 -1.99 -7.87 -11.65
C PHE A 87 -1.11 -8.62 -10.63
N GLY A 88 -0.20 -7.92 -9.95
CA GLY A 88 0.63 -8.48 -8.87
C GLY A 88 -0.21 -9.08 -7.73
N ALA A 89 -1.26 -8.37 -7.31
CA ALA A 89 -2.20 -8.85 -6.30
C ALA A 89 -3.00 -10.09 -6.79
N ALA A 90 -3.41 -10.12 -8.06
CA ALA A 90 -4.07 -11.29 -8.65
C ALA A 90 -3.17 -12.54 -8.65
N VAL A 91 -1.88 -12.36 -8.98
CA VAL A 91 -0.90 -13.45 -8.89
C VAL A 91 -0.73 -13.92 -7.45
N ALA A 92 -0.76 -13.03 -6.46
CA ALA A 92 -0.70 -13.40 -5.04
C ALA A 92 -1.88 -14.29 -4.63
N ILE A 93 -3.10 -13.96 -5.05
CA ILE A 93 -4.28 -14.80 -4.84
C ILE A 93 -4.10 -16.20 -5.47
N MET A 94 -3.65 -16.24 -6.73
CA MET A 94 -3.47 -17.49 -7.46
C MET A 94 -2.45 -18.40 -6.76
N VAL A 95 -1.32 -17.85 -6.32
CA VAL A 95 -0.28 -18.61 -5.62
C VAL A 95 -0.76 -19.08 -4.24
N ALA A 96 -1.43 -18.21 -3.46
CA ALA A 96 -1.98 -18.58 -2.16
C ALA A 96 -3.01 -19.73 -2.27
N ASN A 97 -3.92 -19.65 -3.25
CA ASN A 97 -4.89 -20.73 -3.52
C ASN A 97 -4.19 -22.04 -3.91
N GLY A 98 -3.14 -21.99 -4.72
CA GLY A 98 -2.32 -23.16 -5.07
C GLY A 98 -1.60 -23.79 -3.87
N LEU A 99 -1.36 -23.03 -2.81
CA LEU A 99 -0.82 -23.50 -1.53
C LEU A 99 -1.90 -23.95 -0.53
N GLY A 100 -3.18 -23.98 -0.95
CA GLY A 100 -4.29 -24.40 -0.10
C GLY A 100 -4.82 -23.31 0.85
N VAL A 101 -4.35 -22.06 0.69
CA VAL A 101 -4.88 -20.94 1.47
C VAL A 101 -6.10 -20.36 0.75
N THR A 102 -7.25 -20.42 1.41
CA THR A 102 -8.49 -19.86 0.87
C THR A 102 -8.59 -18.36 1.19
N ASN A 103 -8.98 -17.59 0.20
CA ASN A 103 -9.26 -16.16 0.43
C ASN A 103 -10.35 -16.00 1.50
N PRO A 104 -10.25 -14.93 2.31
CA PRO A 104 -11.33 -14.57 3.23
C PRO A 104 -12.68 -14.42 2.49
N SER A 105 -13.78 -14.65 3.19
CA SER A 105 -15.10 -14.38 2.64
C SER A 105 -15.22 -12.91 2.22
N ALA A 106 -15.90 -12.66 1.10
CA ALA A 106 -16.09 -11.30 0.60
C ALA A 106 -16.77 -10.43 1.67
N MET A 107 -16.23 -9.24 1.90
CA MET A 107 -16.88 -8.27 2.78
C MET A 107 -18.16 -7.72 2.12
N PRO A 108 -19.22 -7.46 2.89
CA PRO A 108 -20.41 -6.81 2.36
C PRO A 108 -20.06 -5.46 1.72
N LEU A 109 -20.65 -5.15 0.57
CA LEU A 109 -20.46 -3.88 -0.16
C LEU A 109 -21.15 -2.69 0.53
N SER A 110 -21.36 -2.75 1.83
CA SER A 110 -21.97 -1.67 2.62
C SER A 110 -20.96 -0.57 2.90
N PHE A 111 -21.42 0.68 2.88
CA PHE A 111 -20.60 1.80 3.34
C PHE A 111 -20.51 1.78 4.87
N ASN A 112 -19.30 1.82 5.38
CA ASN A 112 -19.02 1.98 6.81
C ASN A 112 -18.17 3.23 7.01
N GLY A 113 -18.77 4.26 7.62
CA GLY A 113 -18.12 5.55 7.84
C GLY A 113 -16.91 5.47 8.78
N THR A 114 -16.97 4.61 9.81
CA THR A 114 -15.84 4.39 10.73
C THR A 114 -14.64 3.79 9.97
N HIS A 115 -14.88 2.74 9.18
CA HIS A 115 -13.83 2.16 8.35
C HIS A 115 -13.25 3.18 7.36
N PHE A 116 -14.12 4.00 6.74
CA PHE A 116 -13.66 5.03 5.80
C PHE A 116 -12.73 6.04 6.46
N VAL A 117 -13.12 6.58 7.61
CA VAL A 117 -12.29 7.56 8.34
C VAL A 117 -10.99 6.93 8.84
N ALA A 118 -11.06 5.72 9.39
CA ALA A 118 -9.91 4.99 9.91
C ALA A 118 -8.88 4.68 8.81
N GLU A 119 -9.32 4.17 7.65
CA GLU A 119 -8.46 3.90 6.49
C GLU A 119 -7.85 5.20 5.92
N ALA A 120 -8.64 6.27 5.81
CA ALA A 120 -8.15 7.56 5.34
C ALA A 120 -7.09 8.14 6.30
N LEU A 121 -7.32 8.04 7.60
CA LEU A 121 -6.38 8.53 8.62
C LEU A 121 -5.07 7.72 8.59
N GLY A 122 -5.14 6.39 8.55
CA GLY A 122 -3.97 5.53 8.45
C GLY A 122 -3.18 5.81 7.16
N ALA A 123 -3.86 5.93 6.02
CA ALA A 123 -3.24 6.23 4.73
C ALA A 123 -2.63 7.65 4.69
N PHE A 124 -3.22 8.61 5.40
CA PHE A 124 -2.65 9.95 5.55
C PHE A 124 -1.26 9.89 6.19
N PHE A 125 -1.13 9.27 7.36
CA PHE A 125 0.17 9.19 8.05
C PHE A 125 1.18 8.32 7.30
N PHE A 126 0.73 7.25 6.67
CA PHE A 126 1.58 6.44 5.78
C PHE A 126 2.14 7.30 4.64
N ALA A 127 1.30 8.01 3.89
CA ALA A 127 1.71 8.85 2.79
C ALA A 127 2.54 10.08 3.24
N PHE A 128 2.27 10.60 4.43
CA PHE A 128 3.06 11.69 5.02
C PHE A 128 4.52 11.26 5.24
N GLY A 129 4.75 10.03 5.73
CA GLY A 129 6.10 9.48 5.87
C GLY A 129 6.78 9.21 4.54
N ILE A 130 6.06 8.67 3.53
CA ILE A 130 6.60 8.52 2.17
C ILE A 130 7.00 9.89 1.61
N ALA A 131 6.17 10.91 1.82
CA ALA A 131 6.43 12.26 1.34
C ALA A 131 7.75 12.83 1.89
N ALA A 132 8.12 12.52 3.13
CA ALA A 132 9.40 12.94 3.71
C ALA A 132 10.59 12.41 2.90
N VAL A 133 10.50 11.19 2.41
CA VAL A 133 11.51 10.59 1.52
C VAL A 133 11.45 11.22 0.13
N VAL A 134 10.27 11.30 -0.48
CA VAL A 134 10.05 11.79 -1.85
C VAL A 134 10.43 13.25 -2.02
N PHE A 135 10.27 14.08 -0.98
CA PHE A 135 10.69 15.49 -0.97
C PHE A 135 12.13 15.70 -0.46
N GLY A 136 12.91 14.63 -0.29
CA GLY A 136 14.35 14.68 0.01
C GLY A 136 14.70 15.16 1.41
N LYS A 137 13.77 15.06 2.38
CA LYS A 137 14.01 15.44 3.78
C LYS A 137 14.54 14.27 4.63
N VAL A 138 14.61 13.08 4.05
CA VAL A 138 15.16 11.85 4.66
C VAL A 138 16.34 11.38 3.82
N LYS A 139 17.43 10.98 4.46
CA LYS A 139 18.60 10.39 3.77
C LYS A 139 18.19 9.10 3.05
N GLU A 140 18.73 8.86 1.86
CA GLU A 140 18.40 7.69 1.02
C GLU A 140 18.56 6.37 1.77
N GLN A 141 19.63 6.26 2.59
CA GLN A 141 19.91 5.07 3.39
C GLN A 141 18.82 4.75 4.42
N MET A 142 17.98 5.72 4.77
CA MET A 142 16.88 5.56 5.73
C MET A 142 15.52 5.39 5.03
N SER A 143 15.46 5.46 3.70
CA SER A 143 14.20 5.47 2.96
C SER A 143 13.32 4.27 3.26
N GLY A 144 13.85 3.06 3.19
CA GLY A 144 13.10 1.83 3.45
C GLY A 144 12.62 1.73 4.91
N VAL A 145 13.47 2.15 5.87
CA VAL A 145 13.08 2.19 7.29
C VAL A 145 11.92 3.15 7.51
N VAL A 146 12.02 4.37 6.98
CA VAL A 146 10.97 5.39 7.15
C VAL A 146 9.68 4.96 6.47
N VAL A 147 9.74 4.52 5.21
CA VAL A 147 8.54 4.13 4.46
C VAL A 147 7.87 2.89 5.06
N GLY A 148 8.65 1.86 5.41
CA GLY A 148 8.12 0.64 6.04
C GLY A 148 7.52 0.90 7.42
N SER A 149 8.19 1.69 8.26
CA SER A 149 7.66 2.08 9.57
C SER A 149 6.41 2.98 9.45
N SER A 150 6.34 3.82 8.41
CA SER A 150 5.14 4.63 8.15
C SER A 150 3.94 3.78 7.76
N LEU A 151 4.14 2.69 6.99
CA LEU A 151 3.07 1.73 6.70
C LEU A 151 2.62 1.03 7.98
N LEU A 152 3.56 0.52 8.79
CA LEU A 152 3.26 -0.11 10.07
C LEU A 152 2.43 0.83 10.96
N LEU A 153 2.88 2.08 11.14
CA LEU A 153 2.16 3.08 11.91
C LEU A 153 0.77 3.36 11.34
N GLY A 154 0.65 3.54 10.03
CA GLY A 154 -0.63 3.79 9.37
C GLY A 154 -1.62 2.65 9.57
N ILE A 155 -1.18 1.39 9.46
CA ILE A 155 -2.01 0.21 9.72
C ILE A 155 -2.49 0.22 11.18
N LEU A 156 -1.60 0.44 12.15
CA LEU A 156 -1.97 0.48 13.56
C LEU A 156 -2.97 1.61 13.86
N ILE A 157 -2.79 2.81 13.28
CA ILE A 157 -3.73 3.90 13.41
C ILE A 157 -5.13 3.46 12.91
N ALA A 158 -5.22 2.86 11.73
CA ALA A 158 -6.48 2.42 11.17
C ALA A 158 -7.13 1.31 12.03
N VAL A 159 -6.35 0.34 12.49
CA VAL A 159 -6.83 -0.76 13.34
C VAL A 159 -7.38 -0.23 14.67
N PHE A 160 -6.62 0.59 15.38
CA PHE A 160 -7.08 1.17 16.64
C PHE A 160 -8.20 2.21 16.47
N SER A 161 -8.43 2.68 15.24
CA SER A 161 -9.58 3.53 14.90
C SER A 161 -10.81 2.74 14.42
N GLY A 162 -10.76 1.41 14.44
CA GLY A 162 -11.92 0.54 14.18
C GLY A 162 -12.02 0.01 12.74
N SER A 163 -10.94 0.01 11.96
CA SER A 163 -10.84 -0.66 10.66
C SER A 163 -9.90 -1.87 10.71
N THR A 164 -9.70 -2.54 9.59
CA THR A 164 -8.73 -3.63 9.45
C THR A 164 -7.32 -3.14 9.06
N GLY A 165 -7.17 -1.87 8.67
CA GLY A 165 -5.86 -1.28 8.33
C GLY A 165 -5.30 -1.76 7.00
N ILE A 166 -6.10 -1.80 5.95
CA ILE A 166 -5.64 -2.28 4.63
C ILE A 166 -4.79 -1.23 3.92
N LEU A 167 -5.20 0.02 3.89
CA LEU A 167 -4.50 1.20 3.34
C LEU A 167 -4.04 1.08 1.87
N ASN A 168 -4.44 0.01 1.18
CA ASN A 168 -3.93 -0.34 -0.15
C ASN A 168 -5.02 -1.02 -0.98
N PRO A 169 -5.57 -0.38 -2.02
CA PRO A 169 -6.60 -0.99 -2.86
C PRO A 169 -6.20 -2.31 -3.53
N ALA A 170 -4.91 -2.52 -3.85
CA ALA A 170 -4.45 -3.80 -4.41
C ALA A 170 -4.43 -4.92 -3.35
N VAL A 171 -4.06 -4.61 -2.11
CA VAL A 171 -4.16 -5.55 -0.99
C VAL A 171 -5.63 -5.80 -0.64
N ALA A 172 -6.50 -4.78 -0.70
CA ALA A 172 -7.94 -4.96 -0.53
C ALA A 172 -8.51 -5.95 -1.54
N PHE A 173 -8.08 -5.88 -2.80
CA PHE A 173 -8.43 -6.85 -3.83
C PHE A 173 -7.93 -8.25 -3.46
N ALA A 174 -6.67 -8.40 -3.01
CA ALA A 174 -6.11 -9.69 -2.61
C ALA A 174 -6.85 -10.31 -1.41
N LEU A 175 -7.33 -9.50 -0.47
CA LEU A 175 -8.08 -9.93 0.71
C LEU A 175 -9.59 -10.09 0.47
N ASN A 176 -10.07 -9.97 -0.78
CA ASN A 176 -11.50 -9.99 -1.10
C ASN A 176 -12.33 -8.95 -0.32
N SER A 177 -11.70 -7.82 0.03
CA SER A 177 -12.25 -6.74 0.84
C SER A 177 -12.58 -5.51 -0.02
N ILE A 178 -13.27 -5.73 -1.16
CA ILE A 178 -13.60 -4.70 -2.13
C ILE A 178 -14.82 -3.91 -1.64
N THR A 179 -14.58 -2.88 -0.83
CA THR A 179 -15.62 -1.96 -0.32
C THR A 179 -15.26 -0.52 -0.65
N VAL A 180 -16.22 0.39 -0.53
CA VAL A 180 -15.99 1.84 -0.73
C VAL A 180 -14.89 2.34 0.23
N ALA A 181 -14.88 1.88 1.48
CA ALA A 181 -13.88 2.28 2.44
C ALA A 181 -12.48 1.86 2.03
N TYR A 182 -12.26 0.59 1.66
CA TYR A 182 -10.91 0.08 1.34
C TYR A 182 -10.40 0.48 -0.04
N LEU A 183 -11.28 0.87 -0.97
CA LEU A 183 -10.87 1.35 -2.29
C LEU A 183 -10.59 2.85 -2.30
N PHE A 184 -11.47 3.66 -1.72
CA PHE A 184 -11.42 5.12 -1.89
C PHE A 184 -10.80 5.86 -0.70
N ALA A 185 -11.03 5.41 0.55
CA ALA A 185 -10.49 6.10 1.70
C ALA A 185 -8.96 6.18 1.73
N PRO A 186 -8.20 5.09 1.38
CA PRO A 186 -6.75 5.18 1.28
C PRO A 186 -6.28 6.20 0.24
N ILE A 187 -7.01 6.34 -0.89
CA ILE A 187 -6.67 7.31 -1.94
C ILE A 187 -6.82 8.74 -1.41
N VAL A 188 -7.93 9.03 -0.74
CA VAL A 188 -8.18 10.34 -0.13
C VAL A 188 -7.13 10.64 0.93
N GLY A 189 -6.88 9.71 1.85
CA GLY A 189 -5.88 9.85 2.90
C GLY A 189 -4.47 10.08 2.35
N ALA A 190 -4.06 9.29 1.36
CA ALA A 190 -2.74 9.43 0.74
C ALA A 190 -2.59 10.78 0.03
N ALA A 191 -3.58 11.19 -0.76
CA ALA A 191 -3.54 12.50 -1.43
C ALA A 191 -3.40 13.65 -0.42
N MET A 192 -4.15 13.61 0.67
CA MET A 192 -4.06 14.59 1.75
C MET A 192 -2.70 14.55 2.46
N GLY A 193 -2.15 13.37 2.75
CA GLY A 193 -0.86 13.20 3.41
C GLY A 193 0.29 13.76 2.58
N PHE A 194 0.34 13.45 1.28
CA PHE A 194 1.33 14.01 0.35
C PHE A 194 1.21 15.53 0.24
N GLN A 195 -0.01 16.08 0.12
CA GLN A 195 -0.22 17.53 0.02
C GLN A 195 0.15 18.25 1.31
N ALA A 196 -0.23 17.71 2.48
CA ALA A 196 0.12 18.27 3.77
C ALA A 196 1.64 18.35 3.95
N TYR A 197 2.36 17.26 3.66
CA TYR A 197 3.81 17.27 3.75
C TYR A 197 4.45 18.26 2.76
N ARG A 198 3.98 18.25 1.50
CA ARG A 198 4.45 19.20 0.48
C ARG A 198 4.29 20.66 0.94
N PHE A 199 3.20 20.98 1.62
CA PHE A 199 2.98 22.32 2.17
C PHE A 199 3.98 22.67 3.28
N LEU A 200 4.21 21.75 4.21
CA LEU A 200 5.11 21.94 5.35
C LEU A 200 6.60 21.93 4.95
N SER A 201 6.95 21.33 3.83
CA SER A 201 8.35 21.15 3.40
C SER A 201 8.89 22.28 2.49
N LYS A 202 8.05 23.27 2.16
CA LYS A 202 8.45 24.48 1.43
C LYS A 202 9.31 25.38 2.30
#